data_57bbc062f230d3210c2a6c61061fb034
#
_entry.id   57bbc062f230d3210c2a6c61061fb034
#
_cell.length_a   1.000
_cell.length_b   1.000
_cell.length_c   1.000
_cell.angle_alpha   90.00
_cell.angle_beta   90.00
_cell.angle_gamma   90.00
#
_symmetry.space_group_name_H-M   'P 1'
#
loop_
_entity.id
_entity.type
_entity.pdbx_description
1 polymer ?
#
loop_
_entity_poly.entity_id
_entity_poly.type
_entity_poly.pdbx_seq_one_letter_code
_entity_poly.pdbx_strand_id
1 'polypeptide(L)'
;MNKQDFCLIYLFLALGGRVTVREHNLFSSIMKHEGYDDADIKEVCRNTMSIIASAYSDNDREAIIRHQFEKYSQDNTKKGNTVHNRTVLWTLINLGFSDSSYSKAEQRLVHLFAKNMNLGKSYVLEMEDTAKALLSVQQEKEFLDSLEQSGKRNKIYTELELTQKSLHKQISTLVQLG
;
A
#
# COMPACT_ATOMS: atom_id res chain seq x y z
N MET A 1 10.86 -7.03 -3.04
CA MET A 1 11.00 -6.32 -1.74
C MET A 1 11.71 -7.22 -0.72
N ASN A 2 12.35 -6.66 0.33
CA ASN A 2 13.01 -7.43 1.40
C ASN A 2 12.16 -7.42 2.69
N LYS A 3 12.55 -8.22 3.73
CA LYS A 3 11.80 -8.29 5.01
C LYS A 3 11.69 -6.94 5.73
N GLN A 4 12.67 -6.06 5.58
CA GLN A 4 12.64 -4.72 6.20
C GLN A 4 11.56 -3.83 5.57
N ASP A 5 11.37 -3.94 4.25
CA ASP A 5 10.28 -3.25 3.53
C ASP A 5 8.92 -3.73 4.06
N PHE A 6 8.77 -5.04 4.24
CA PHE A 6 7.53 -5.62 4.76
C PHE A 6 7.27 -5.26 6.22
N CYS A 7 8.31 -5.13 7.05
CA CYS A 7 8.14 -4.57 8.40
C CYS A 7 7.60 -3.14 8.36
N LEU A 8 8.14 -2.29 7.47
CA LEU A 8 7.66 -0.91 7.30
C LEU A 8 6.20 -0.87 6.84
N ILE A 9 5.86 -1.71 5.85
CA ILE A 9 4.50 -1.82 5.31
C ILE A 9 3.52 -2.31 6.38
N TYR A 10 3.90 -3.29 7.21
CA TYR A 10 3.02 -3.77 8.26
C TYR A 10 2.85 -2.77 9.41
N LEU A 11 3.89 -1.96 9.72
CA LEU A 11 3.78 -0.81 10.62
C LEU A 11 2.78 0.21 10.12
N PHE A 12 2.79 0.49 8.82
CA PHE A 12 1.81 1.38 8.18
C PHE A 12 0.38 0.88 8.39
N LEU A 13 0.11 -0.40 8.14
CA LEU A 13 -1.21 -1.00 8.39
C LEU A 13 -1.63 -0.95 9.86
N ALA A 14 -0.68 -1.06 10.77
CA ALA A 14 -0.94 -1.00 12.21
C ALA A 14 -1.17 0.42 12.76
N LEU A 15 -1.11 1.46 11.91
CA LEU A 15 -1.28 2.86 12.31
C LEU A 15 -2.64 3.11 12.98
N GLY A 16 -3.72 2.52 12.46
CA GLY A 16 -5.07 2.60 13.01
C GLY A 16 -5.31 1.74 14.27
N GLY A 17 -4.29 1.08 14.80
CA GLY A 17 -4.34 0.27 16.03
C GLY A 17 -4.61 -1.22 15.78
N ARG A 18 -5.37 -1.58 14.78
CA ARG A 18 -5.63 -2.97 14.40
C ARG A 18 -5.50 -3.12 12.89
N VAL A 19 -4.70 -4.10 12.50
CA VAL A 19 -4.69 -4.56 11.10
C VAL A 19 -5.94 -5.42 10.90
N THR A 20 -6.78 -5.04 9.95
CA THR A 20 -7.98 -5.80 9.61
C THR A 20 -7.65 -7.13 8.94
N VAL A 21 -8.58 -8.07 8.92
CA VAL A 21 -8.40 -9.35 8.21
C VAL A 21 -8.15 -9.13 6.71
N ARG A 22 -8.84 -8.15 6.11
CA ARG A 22 -8.67 -7.80 4.69
C ARG A 22 -7.25 -7.28 4.40
N GLU A 23 -6.75 -6.35 5.19
CA GLU A 23 -5.39 -5.80 5.08
C GLU A 23 -4.34 -6.90 5.30
N HIS A 24 -4.52 -7.73 6.34
CA HIS A 24 -3.60 -8.83 6.60
C HIS A 24 -3.56 -9.84 5.45
N ASN A 25 -4.70 -10.19 4.87
CA ASN A 25 -4.76 -11.11 3.74
C ASN A 25 -4.09 -10.53 2.49
N LEU A 26 -4.32 -9.23 2.21
CA LEU A 26 -3.69 -8.55 1.09
C LEU A 26 -2.16 -8.45 1.29
N PHE A 27 -1.72 -8.04 2.48
CA PHE A 27 -0.31 -8.04 2.87
C PHE A 27 0.36 -9.40 2.70
N SER A 28 -0.29 -10.47 3.20
CA SER A 28 0.19 -11.84 3.09
C SER A 28 0.28 -12.30 1.64
N SER A 29 -0.70 -11.93 0.81
CA SER A 29 -0.68 -12.21 -0.63
C SER A 29 0.50 -11.55 -1.34
N ILE A 30 0.80 -10.29 -1.01
CA ILE A 30 1.95 -9.57 -1.57
C ILE A 30 3.26 -10.24 -1.13
N MET A 31 3.43 -10.59 0.15
CA MET A 31 4.62 -11.30 0.62
C MET A 31 4.80 -12.65 -0.09
N LYS A 32 3.73 -13.44 -0.24
CA LYS A 32 3.78 -14.74 -0.96
C LYS A 32 4.17 -14.56 -2.42
N HIS A 33 3.66 -13.53 -3.10
CA HIS A 33 4.04 -13.21 -4.47
C HIS A 33 5.53 -12.87 -4.61
N GLU A 34 6.13 -12.26 -3.57
CA GLU A 34 7.56 -11.97 -3.48
C GLU A 34 8.41 -13.19 -3.02
N GLY A 35 7.79 -14.36 -2.84
CA GLY A 35 8.47 -15.62 -2.53
C GLY A 35 8.66 -15.92 -1.04
N TYR A 36 7.98 -15.20 -0.14
CA TYR A 36 8.01 -15.46 1.30
C TYR A 36 6.97 -16.50 1.71
N ASP A 37 7.28 -17.29 2.70
CA ASP A 37 6.39 -18.30 3.25
C ASP A 37 5.58 -17.80 4.48
N ASP A 38 4.70 -18.67 5.01
CA ASP A 38 3.88 -18.33 6.17
C ASP A 38 4.70 -18.12 7.47
N ALA A 39 5.90 -18.69 7.57
CA ALA A 39 6.78 -18.49 8.71
C ALA A 39 7.40 -17.09 8.66
N ASP A 40 7.85 -16.66 7.48
CA ASP A 40 8.35 -15.31 7.23
C ASP A 40 7.30 -14.25 7.53
N ILE A 41 6.05 -14.48 7.05
CA ILE A 41 4.92 -13.57 7.31
C ILE A 41 4.67 -13.41 8.80
N LYS A 42 4.60 -14.53 9.55
CA LYS A 42 4.43 -14.51 11.01
C LYS A 42 5.57 -13.81 11.73
N GLU A 43 6.81 -14.01 11.26
CA GLU A 43 7.99 -13.34 11.81
C GLU A 43 7.89 -11.82 11.63
N VAL A 44 7.59 -11.34 10.42
CA VAL A 44 7.42 -9.91 10.12
C VAL A 44 6.32 -9.30 10.98
N CYS A 45 5.14 -9.92 11.02
CA CYS A 45 4.01 -9.44 11.82
C CYS A 45 4.38 -9.35 13.32
N ARG A 46 5.00 -10.39 13.89
CA ARG A 46 5.39 -10.41 15.29
C ARG A 46 6.43 -9.34 15.61
N ASN A 47 7.48 -9.23 14.79
CA ASN A 47 8.54 -8.24 14.99
C ASN A 47 7.98 -6.81 14.91
N THR A 48 7.10 -6.56 13.94
CA THR A 48 6.45 -5.26 13.78
C THR A 48 5.56 -4.92 14.97
N MET A 49 4.71 -5.86 15.42
CA MET A 49 3.85 -5.63 16.59
C MET A 49 4.64 -5.40 17.87
N SER A 50 5.82 -6.02 18.02
CA SER A 50 6.70 -5.76 19.19
C SER A 50 7.23 -4.31 19.20
N ILE A 51 7.44 -3.69 18.06
CA ILE A 51 7.91 -2.29 17.95
C ILE A 51 6.87 -1.32 18.53
N ILE A 52 5.58 -1.56 18.27
CA ILE A 52 4.48 -0.68 18.71
C ILE A 52 3.84 -1.14 20.03
N ALA A 53 4.31 -2.23 20.63
CA ALA A 53 3.75 -2.78 21.87
C ALA A 53 3.85 -1.82 23.07
N SER A 54 4.79 -0.87 23.05
CA SER A 54 4.99 0.15 24.08
C SER A 54 4.13 1.40 23.90
N ALA A 55 3.32 1.47 22.85
CA ALA A 55 2.45 2.63 22.61
C ALA A 55 1.26 2.61 23.59
N TYR A 56 1.08 3.69 24.34
CA TYR A 56 -0.03 3.87 25.28
C TYR A 56 -1.23 4.60 24.67
N SER A 57 -1.04 5.25 23.51
CA SER A 57 -2.04 6.01 22.80
C SER A 57 -1.83 5.94 21.29
N ASP A 58 -2.83 6.38 20.53
CA ASP A 58 -2.72 6.49 19.07
C ASP A 58 -1.62 7.47 18.67
N ASN A 59 -1.45 8.57 19.41
CA ASN A 59 -0.37 9.53 19.17
C ASN A 59 1.02 8.92 19.40
N ASP A 60 1.19 8.11 20.46
CA ASP A 60 2.45 7.41 20.71
C ASP A 60 2.75 6.41 19.60
N ARG A 61 1.72 5.69 19.14
CA ARG A 61 1.85 4.75 18.04
C ARG A 61 2.27 5.46 16.75
N GLU A 62 1.60 6.56 16.38
CA GLU A 62 1.96 7.37 15.21
C GLU A 62 3.41 7.87 15.32
N ALA A 63 3.84 8.33 16.49
CA ALA A 63 5.21 8.79 16.73
C ALA A 63 6.25 7.68 16.56
N ILE A 64 5.99 6.48 17.13
CA ILE A 64 6.87 5.32 16.98
C ILE A 64 6.97 4.91 15.50
N ILE A 65 5.84 4.79 14.80
CA ILE A 65 5.81 4.40 13.39
C ILE A 65 6.55 5.44 12.54
N ARG A 66 6.29 6.72 12.74
CA ARG A 66 6.99 7.81 12.05
C ARG A 66 8.51 7.71 12.22
N HIS A 67 8.99 7.47 13.44
CA HIS A 67 10.41 7.28 13.70
C HIS A 67 10.99 6.10 12.91
N GLN A 68 10.26 4.97 12.80
CA GLN A 68 10.70 3.83 11.99
C GLN A 68 10.76 4.18 10.49
N PHE A 69 9.83 4.99 9.96
CA PHE A 69 9.88 5.49 8.59
C PHE A 69 11.10 6.39 8.35
N GLU A 70 11.43 7.25 9.30
CA GLU A 70 12.62 8.12 9.21
C GLU A 70 13.90 7.28 9.24
N LYS A 71 14.01 6.31 10.15
CA LYS A 71 15.14 5.39 10.25
C LYS A 71 15.31 4.58 8.97
N TYR A 72 14.23 3.96 8.47
CA TYR A 72 14.25 3.22 7.21
C TYR A 72 14.77 4.09 6.06
N SER A 73 14.33 5.33 6.00
CA SER A 73 14.75 6.28 4.96
C SER A 73 16.24 6.59 5.04
N GLN A 74 16.79 6.81 6.24
CA GLN A 74 18.22 7.06 6.44
C GLN A 74 19.09 5.88 5.98
N ASP A 75 18.62 4.65 6.22
CA ASP A 75 19.34 3.43 5.85
C ASP A 75 19.29 3.15 4.33
N ASN A 76 18.25 3.60 3.64
CA ASN A 76 17.99 3.25 2.24
C ASN A 76 18.22 4.39 1.23
N THR A 77 18.25 5.67 1.63
CA THR A 77 18.54 6.80 0.73
C THR A 77 19.90 6.67 0.04
N LYS A 78 20.88 6.10 0.71
CA LYS A 78 22.24 5.88 0.18
C LYS A 78 22.33 4.79 -0.91
N LYS A 79 21.32 3.93 -1.02
CA LYS A 79 21.32 2.79 -1.94
C LYS A 79 20.84 3.13 -3.35
N GLY A 80 20.30 4.34 -3.58
CA GLY A 80 19.99 4.88 -4.92
C GLY A 80 18.99 4.09 -5.77
N ASN A 81 18.27 3.10 -5.20
CA ASN A 81 17.34 2.27 -5.98
C ASN A 81 15.95 2.90 -6.08
N THR A 82 15.80 3.79 -7.07
CA THR A 82 14.56 4.53 -7.29
C THR A 82 13.37 3.61 -7.59
N VAL A 83 13.58 2.54 -8.37
CA VAL A 83 12.52 1.56 -8.70
C VAL A 83 12.04 0.85 -7.43
N HIS A 84 12.96 0.43 -6.58
CA HIS A 84 12.63 -0.21 -5.31
C HIS A 84 11.80 0.72 -4.40
N ASN A 85 12.25 1.98 -4.22
CA ASN A 85 11.55 2.95 -3.40
C ASN A 85 10.15 3.27 -3.94
N ARG A 86 9.98 3.31 -5.26
CA ARG A 86 8.69 3.49 -5.93
C ARG A 86 7.77 2.29 -5.72
N THR A 87 8.32 1.07 -5.75
CA THR A 87 7.56 -0.16 -5.46
C THR A 87 7.04 -0.14 -4.02
N VAL A 88 7.88 0.20 -3.04
CA VAL A 88 7.46 0.33 -1.65
C VAL A 88 6.39 1.42 -1.50
N LEU A 89 6.61 2.60 -2.10
CA LEU A 89 5.64 3.70 -2.08
C LEU A 89 4.28 3.26 -2.65
N TRP A 90 4.29 2.62 -3.82
CA TRP A 90 3.06 2.10 -4.43
C TRP A 90 2.35 1.10 -3.51
N THR A 91 3.10 0.20 -2.87
CA THR A 91 2.52 -0.78 -1.95
C THR A 91 1.86 -0.11 -0.75
N LEU A 92 2.48 0.93 -0.17
CA LEU A 92 1.90 1.72 0.92
C LEU A 92 0.58 2.39 0.49
N ILE A 93 0.57 3.06 -0.68
CA ILE A 93 -0.62 3.73 -1.21
C ILE A 93 -1.73 2.71 -1.49
N ASN A 94 -1.43 1.62 -2.19
CA ASN A 94 -2.40 0.59 -2.54
C ASN A 94 -3.04 -0.06 -1.30
N LEU A 95 -2.26 -0.32 -0.27
CA LEU A 95 -2.74 -0.84 1.01
C LEU A 95 -3.58 0.20 1.77
N GLY A 96 -3.19 1.47 1.78
CA GLY A 96 -3.98 2.54 2.40
C GLY A 96 -5.36 2.70 1.77
N PHE A 97 -5.51 2.41 0.48
CA PHE A 97 -6.82 2.42 -0.19
C PHE A 97 -7.60 1.10 -0.05
N SER A 98 -7.03 0.05 0.55
CA SER A 98 -7.63 -1.29 0.56
C SER A 98 -8.93 -1.39 1.38
N ASP A 99 -9.10 -0.57 2.39
CA ASP A 99 -10.29 -0.52 3.26
C ASP A 99 -11.23 0.68 2.95
N SER A 100 -10.94 1.41 1.87
CA SER A 100 -11.67 2.62 1.44
C SER A 100 -11.54 3.82 2.39
N SER A 101 -10.61 3.79 3.35
CA SER A 101 -10.49 4.80 4.39
C SER A 101 -9.14 5.53 4.44
N TYR A 102 -8.39 5.58 3.31
CA TYR A 102 -7.06 6.22 3.26
C TYR A 102 -7.00 7.51 4.09
N SER A 103 -6.57 7.36 5.32
CA SER A 103 -6.68 8.36 6.39
C SER A 103 -5.64 9.47 6.22
N LYS A 104 -5.89 10.63 6.85
CA LYS A 104 -4.90 11.72 6.88
C LYS A 104 -3.58 11.31 7.54
N ALA A 105 -3.60 10.38 8.48
CA ALA A 105 -2.39 9.87 9.13
C ALA A 105 -1.57 9.02 8.16
N GLU A 106 -2.22 8.14 7.40
CA GLU A 106 -1.57 7.34 6.35
C GLU A 106 -1.01 8.22 5.24
N GLN A 107 -1.77 9.21 4.77
CA GLN A 107 -1.30 10.19 3.79
C GLN A 107 -0.02 10.90 4.27
N ARG A 108 0.01 11.34 5.54
CA ARG A 108 1.21 11.99 6.12
C ARG A 108 2.43 11.07 6.09
N LEU A 109 2.28 9.77 6.40
CA LEU A 109 3.38 8.81 6.37
C LEU A 109 3.85 8.53 4.94
N VAL A 110 2.93 8.36 3.99
CA VAL A 110 3.25 8.18 2.57
C VAL A 110 4.03 9.38 2.03
N HIS A 111 3.56 10.60 2.30
CA HIS A 111 4.24 11.82 1.88
C HIS A 111 5.60 12.01 2.58
N LEU A 112 5.72 11.62 3.86
CA LEU A 112 7.00 11.60 4.59
C LEU A 112 7.99 10.63 3.93
N PHE A 113 7.56 9.41 3.65
CA PHE A 113 8.37 8.41 2.95
C PHE A 113 8.85 8.93 1.60
N ALA A 114 7.94 9.43 0.78
CA ALA A 114 8.26 9.95 -0.55
C ALA A 114 9.27 11.12 -0.48
N LYS A 115 9.05 12.08 0.44
CA LYS A 115 9.98 13.19 0.66
C LYS A 115 11.37 12.69 1.02
N ASN A 116 11.48 11.74 1.95
CA ASN A 116 12.75 11.21 2.42
C ASN A 116 13.47 10.38 1.34
N MET A 117 12.71 9.76 0.41
CA MET A 117 13.23 9.03 -0.73
C MET A 117 13.46 9.89 -1.98
N ASN A 118 13.33 11.22 -1.86
CA ASN A 118 13.45 12.18 -2.98
C ASN A 118 12.49 11.90 -4.15
N LEU A 119 11.30 11.36 -3.85
CA LEU A 119 10.25 11.17 -4.84
C LEU A 119 9.40 12.45 -4.94
N GLY A 120 9.21 12.96 -6.14
CA GLY A 120 8.52 14.23 -6.37
C GLY A 120 7.07 14.20 -5.91
N LYS A 121 6.56 15.32 -5.39
CA LYS A 121 5.17 15.43 -4.92
C LYS A 121 4.13 15.12 -6.00
N SER A 122 4.34 15.60 -7.23
CA SER A 122 3.45 15.31 -8.37
C SER A 122 3.36 13.82 -8.67
N TYR A 123 4.48 13.11 -8.52
CA TYR A 123 4.57 11.67 -8.69
C TYR A 123 3.72 10.91 -7.63
N VAL A 124 3.78 11.33 -6.37
CA VAL A 124 2.96 10.77 -5.30
C VAL A 124 1.47 10.97 -5.58
N LEU A 125 1.08 12.19 -5.95
CA LEU A 125 -0.31 12.52 -6.28
C LEU A 125 -0.83 11.68 -7.45
N GLU A 126 -0.02 11.47 -8.49
CA GLU A 126 -0.42 10.62 -9.62
C GLU A 126 -0.63 9.16 -9.21
N MET A 127 0.21 8.64 -8.30
CA MET A 127 0.02 7.29 -7.73
C MET A 127 -1.27 7.23 -6.88
N GLU A 128 -1.51 8.22 -6.03
CA GLU A 128 -2.72 8.30 -5.20
C GLU A 128 -3.99 8.37 -6.06
N ASP A 129 -3.99 9.20 -7.10
CA ASP A 129 -5.13 9.33 -8.04
C ASP A 129 -5.37 8.00 -8.78
N THR A 130 -4.30 7.32 -9.19
CA THR A 130 -4.42 6.02 -9.87
C THR A 130 -4.94 4.94 -8.92
N ALA A 131 -4.49 4.91 -7.66
CA ALA A 131 -5.00 3.98 -6.64
C ALA A 131 -6.49 4.22 -6.36
N LYS A 132 -6.90 5.49 -6.25
CA LYS A 132 -8.31 5.87 -6.08
C LYS A 132 -9.17 5.44 -7.27
N ALA A 133 -8.66 5.59 -8.50
CA ALA A 133 -9.37 5.13 -9.70
C ALA A 133 -9.51 3.60 -9.72
N LEU A 134 -8.47 2.85 -9.33
CA LEU A 134 -8.54 1.39 -9.22
C LEU A 134 -9.59 0.95 -8.18
N LEU A 135 -9.64 1.60 -7.02
CA LEU A 135 -10.65 1.34 -6.00
C LEU A 135 -12.06 1.58 -6.54
N SER A 136 -12.28 2.70 -7.27
CA SER A 136 -13.59 3.02 -7.86
C SER A 136 -14.01 1.95 -8.88
N VAL A 137 -13.10 1.49 -9.73
CA VAL A 137 -13.36 0.39 -10.69
C VAL A 137 -13.72 -0.90 -9.96
N GLN A 138 -13.03 -1.21 -8.87
CA GLN A 138 -13.33 -2.41 -8.07
C GLN A 138 -14.70 -2.33 -7.42
N GLN A 139 -15.05 -1.21 -6.79
CA GLN A 139 -16.36 -0.99 -6.17
C GLN A 139 -17.50 -1.08 -7.20
N GLU A 140 -17.30 -0.54 -8.40
CA GLU A 140 -18.30 -0.63 -9.47
C GLU A 140 -18.47 -2.07 -9.97
N LYS A 141 -17.40 -2.86 -10.05
CA LYS A 141 -17.48 -4.30 -10.35
C LYS A 141 -18.24 -5.06 -9.26
N GLU A 142 -17.91 -4.82 -7.99
CA GLU A 142 -18.59 -5.45 -6.85
C GLU A 142 -20.10 -5.11 -6.84
N PHE A 143 -20.46 -3.87 -7.18
CA PHE A 143 -21.86 -3.47 -7.36
C PHE A 143 -22.51 -4.22 -8.53
N LEU A 144 -21.87 -4.30 -9.67
CA LEU A 144 -22.39 -5.04 -10.83
C LEU A 144 -22.56 -6.54 -10.51
N ASP A 145 -21.68 -7.12 -9.70
CA ASP A 145 -21.77 -8.53 -9.28
C ASP A 145 -22.99 -8.80 -8.39
N SER A 146 -23.49 -7.79 -7.69
CA SER A 146 -24.74 -7.86 -6.90
C SER A 146 -26.02 -7.79 -7.75
N LEU A 147 -25.92 -7.40 -9.03
CA LEU A 147 -27.06 -7.25 -9.92
C LEU A 147 -27.33 -8.54 -10.73
N GLU A 148 -28.60 -8.71 -11.15
CA GLU A 148 -28.96 -9.80 -12.08
C GLU A 148 -28.21 -9.67 -13.42
N GLN A 149 -27.91 -10.82 -14.04
CA GLN A 149 -27.17 -10.85 -15.31
C GLN A 149 -28.01 -10.26 -16.43
N SER A 150 -27.42 -9.32 -17.19
CA SER A 150 -28.01 -8.73 -18.39
C SER A 150 -26.92 -8.41 -19.41
N GLY A 151 -27.30 -8.28 -20.67
CA GLY A 151 -26.35 -7.92 -21.74
C GLY A 151 -25.72 -6.53 -21.53
N LYS A 152 -26.44 -5.59 -20.92
CA LYS A 152 -25.89 -4.27 -20.55
C LYS A 152 -24.83 -4.39 -19.45
N ARG A 153 -25.07 -5.21 -18.43
CA ARG A 153 -24.09 -5.49 -17.35
C ARG A 153 -22.78 -6.01 -17.94
N ASN A 154 -22.85 -7.00 -18.84
CA ASN A 154 -21.65 -7.59 -19.44
C ASN A 154 -20.83 -6.57 -20.23
N LYS A 155 -21.49 -5.65 -20.95
CA LYS A 155 -20.78 -4.58 -21.65
C LYS A 155 -20.03 -3.65 -20.69
N ILE A 156 -20.71 -3.18 -19.64
CA ILE A 156 -20.09 -2.31 -18.61
C ILE A 156 -18.92 -3.04 -17.94
N TYR A 157 -19.11 -4.31 -17.60
CA TYR A 157 -18.06 -5.11 -16.97
C TYR A 157 -16.80 -5.20 -17.83
N THR A 158 -16.96 -5.41 -19.15
CA THR A 158 -15.85 -5.42 -20.10
C THR A 158 -15.13 -4.07 -20.17
N GLU A 159 -15.87 -2.96 -20.17
CA GLU A 159 -15.30 -1.61 -20.15
C GLU A 159 -14.49 -1.35 -18.86
N LEU A 160 -14.99 -1.80 -17.72
CA LEU A 160 -14.27 -1.71 -16.42
C LEU A 160 -13.00 -2.56 -16.42
N GLU A 161 -13.01 -3.75 -17.02
CA GLU A 161 -11.80 -4.58 -17.15
C GLU A 161 -10.72 -3.90 -18.00
N LEU A 162 -11.11 -3.27 -19.11
CA LEU A 162 -10.19 -2.50 -19.95
C LEU A 162 -9.61 -1.31 -19.19
N THR A 163 -10.44 -0.59 -18.45
CA THR A 163 -10.01 0.53 -17.60
C THR A 163 -9.03 0.05 -16.54
N GLN A 164 -9.33 -1.04 -15.85
CA GLN A 164 -8.44 -1.63 -14.84
C GLN A 164 -7.08 -2.02 -15.43
N LYS A 165 -7.07 -2.67 -16.59
CA LYS A 165 -5.82 -3.02 -17.30
C LYS A 165 -4.99 -1.78 -17.65
N SER A 166 -5.65 -0.71 -18.10
CA SER A 166 -4.98 0.56 -18.42
C SER A 166 -4.34 1.17 -17.17
N LEU A 167 -5.05 1.22 -16.03
CA LEU A 167 -4.54 1.73 -14.76
C LEU A 167 -3.36 0.90 -14.25
N HIS A 168 -3.42 -0.44 -14.33
CA HIS A 168 -2.30 -1.29 -13.97
C HIS A 168 -1.06 -1.05 -14.84
N LYS A 169 -1.26 -0.81 -16.14
CA LYS A 169 -0.17 -0.43 -17.05
C LYS A 169 0.43 0.92 -16.67
N GLN A 170 -0.40 1.90 -16.32
CA GLN A 170 0.06 3.21 -15.86
C GLN A 170 0.94 3.08 -14.61
N ILE A 171 0.50 2.32 -13.60
CA ILE A 171 1.30 2.07 -12.40
C ILE A 171 2.62 1.36 -12.71
N SER A 172 2.59 0.33 -13.55
CA SER A 172 3.83 -0.34 -13.97
C SER A 172 4.81 0.64 -14.60
N THR A 173 4.30 1.56 -15.41
CA THR A 173 5.11 2.63 -16.02
C THR A 173 5.66 3.58 -14.95
N LEU A 174 4.82 4.08 -14.04
CA LEU A 174 5.25 4.96 -12.96
C LEU A 174 6.33 4.33 -12.05
N VAL A 175 6.20 3.05 -11.74
CA VAL A 175 7.19 2.35 -10.91
C VAL A 175 8.52 2.17 -11.65
N GLN A 176 8.49 1.89 -12.95
CA GLN A 176 9.69 1.54 -13.74
C GLN A 176 10.39 2.72 -14.40
N LEU A 177 9.67 3.83 -14.67
CA LEU A 177 10.27 5.03 -15.28
C LEU A 177 11.21 5.75 -14.31
N GLY A 178 12.51 5.56 -14.47
CA GLY A 178 13.56 6.27 -13.77
C GLY A 178 14.93 6.00 -14.31
#